data_4ad31a9212b1b59e7860d97344aa8c1a
#
_entry.id   4ad31a9212b1b59e7860d97344aa8c1a
#
_cell.length_a   1.000
_cell.length_b   1.000
_cell.length_c   1.000
_cell.angle_alpha   90.00
_cell.angle_beta   90.00
_cell.angle_gamma   90.00
#
_symmetry.space_group_name_H-M   'P 1'
#
loop_
_entity.id
_entity.type
_entity.pdbx_description
1 polymer ?
#
loop_
_entity_poly.entity_id
_entity_poly.type
_entity_poly.pdbx_seq_one_letter_code
_entity_poly.pdbx_strand_id
1 'polypeptide(L)'
;MDRFEDVKLRVKEANDLVALIESYLPLRPRGRTMVALCPFHAEKGPSFTVYPDSQHFHCYGCGKSGDVFTFLMEREGLTFREAFERLAERARISLEGVFQRGNQEVARGPDPHEVLSEVRAFFHASLRTPEGSAAAGYLADRGLAEAMLPWSLGYHPAQGSLAAFAARKKLPRTVLEESGLLRNGRELFAGRVMFPIEDERGRVVGFGGRILPGMDTPRADGFVPPKYVNSPESPFFNKRKVLFGLHRAKLAGSRRIVVMEGYTDVIASHLAGFQGAVATLGTAFTAVLVAKIERYGTEGLVLLFDGDRAGAQGRD
;
A
#
# COMPACT_ATOMS: atom_id res chain seq x y z
N MET A 1 -16.11 9.89 29.78
CA MET A 1 -16.16 9.48 28.34
C MET A 1 -15.11 10.29 27.60
N ASP A 2 -14.36 9.71 26.72
CA ASP A 2 -13.35 10.44 25.94
C ASP A 2 -14.06 11.43 25.01
N ARG A 3 -13.63 12.68 24.95
CA ARG A 3 -14.22 13.74 24.07
C ARG A 3 -14.28 13.30 22.61
N PHE A 4 -13.31 12.51 22.16
CA PHE A 4 -13.29 11.94 20.83
C PHE A 4 -14.46 10.95 20.61
N GLU A 5 -14.68 10.03 21.56
CA GLU A 5 -15.78 9.05 21.48
C GLU A 5 -17.14 9.75 21.57
N ASP A 6 -17.27 10.81 22.41
CA ASP A 6 -18.50 11.61 22.48
C ASP A 6 -18.81 12.29 21.15
N VAL A 7 -17.84 12.99 20.56
CA VAL A 7 -18.04 13.67 19.28
C VAL A 7 -18.25 12.68 18.13
N LYS A 8 -17.55 11.53 18.15
CA LYS A 8 -17.75 10.45 17.17
C LYS A 8 -19.17 9.89 17.22
N LEU A 9 -19.71 9.69 18.41
CA LEU A 9 -21.09 9.26 18.58
C LEU A 9 -22.06 10.30 18.03
N ARG A 10 -21.89 11.57 18.39
CA ARG A 10 -22.71 12.68 17.90
C ARG A 10 -22.65 12.82 16.37
N VAL A 11 -21.49 12.70 15.76
CA VAL A 11 -21.33 12.73 14.31
C VAL A 11 -22.03 11.54 13.66
N LYS A 12 -21.95 10.36 14.27
CA LYS A 12 -22.66 9.18 13.78
C LYS A 12 -24.18 9.35 13.85
N GLU A 13 -24.69 9.80 14.97
CA GLU A 13 -26.13 10.00 15.20
C GLU A 13 -26.73 11.12 14.33
N ALA A 14 -25.95 12.18 14.05
CA ALA A 14 -26.36 13.28 13.19
C ALA A 14 -26.35 12.98 11.68
N ASN A 15 -25.80 11.81 11.28
CA ASN A 15 -25.74 11.40 9.89
C ASN A 15 -26.57 10.12 9.70
N ASP A 16 -27.80 10.26 9.28
CA ASP A 16 -28.65 9.12 8.94
C ASP A 16 -28.05 8.31 7.78
N LEU A 17 -27.88 7.01 7.99
CA LEU A 17 -27.21 6.12 7.03
C LEU A 17 -28.01 5.98 5.74
N VAL A 18 -29.35 5.95 5.83
CA VAL A 18 -30.24 5.84 4.66
C VAL A 18 -30.05 7.08 3.79
N ALA A 19 -30.20 8.27 4.39
CA ALA A 19 -30.05 9.54 3.70
C ALA A 19 -28.64 9.75 3.14
N LEU A 20 -27.61 9.23 3.82
CA LEU A 20 -26.25 9.24 3.30
C LEU A 20 -26.13 8.37 2.05
N ILE A 21 -26.59 7.12 2.10
CA ILE A 21 -26.48 6.17 0.99
C ILE A 21 -27.34 6.62 -0.20
N GLU A 22 -28.52 7.16 0.01
CA GLU A 22 -29.39 7.68 -1.04
C GLU A 22 -28.75 8.82 -1.84
N SER A 23 -27.82 9.55 -1.24
CA SER A 23 -27.03 10.55 -1.99
C SER A 23 -26.04 9.95 -3.01
N TYR A 24 -25.81 8.64 -2.97
CA TYR A 24 -24.90 7.91 -3.88
C TYR A 24 -25.59 6.92 -4.81
N LEU A 25 -26.67 6.30 -4.35
CA LEU A 25 -27.41 5.29 -5.10
C LEU A 25 -28.86 5.16 -4.61
N PRO A 26 -29.80 4.83 -5.51
CA PRO A 26 -31.20 4.71 -5.13
C PRO A 26 -31.42 3.47 -4.25
N LEU A 27 -32.07 3.67 -3.11
CA LEU A 27 -32.54 2.61 -2.25
C LEU A 27 -34.01 2.24 -2.52
N ARG A 28 -34.37 0.97 -2.39
CA ARG A 28 -35.75 0.47 -2.51
C ARG A 28 -36.19 -0.15 -1.19
N PRO A 29 -37.41 0.16 -0.71
CA PRO A 29 -37.90 -0.44 0.52
C PRO A 29 -38.16 -1.93 0.36
N ARG A 30 -37.79 -2.71 1.37
CA ARG A 30 -38.05 -4.16 1.48
C ARG A 30 -38.43 -4.51 2.93
N GLY A 31 -39.69 -4.40 3.24
CA GLY A 31 -40.18 -4.54 4.63
C GLY A 31 -39.62 -3.44 5.53
N ARG A 32 -38.87 -3.83 6.58
CA ARG A 32 -38.22 -2.89 7.52
C ARG A 32 -36.80 -2.49 7.09
N THR A 33 -36.35 -2.93 5.94
CA THR A 33 -35.01 -2.64 5.41
C THR A 33 -35.08 -1.94 4.07
N MET A 34 -33.95 -1.36 3.64
CA MET A 34 -33.77 -0.80 2.31
C MET A 34 -32.76 -1.66 1.54
N VAL A 35 -32.97 -1.86 0.25
CA VAL A 35 -32.09 -2.69 -0.58
C VAL A 35 -31.66 -1.94 -1.85
N ALA A 36 -30.47 -2.27 -2.32
CA ALA A 36 -29.91 -1.77 -3.59
C ALA A 36 -28.93 -2.76 -4.22
N LEU A 37 -28.50 -2.47 -5.45
CA LEU A 37 -27.31 -3.08 -5.99
C LEU A 37 -26.10 -2.59 -5.18
N CYS A 38 -25.16 -3.48 -4.88
CA CYS A 38 -24.02 -3.15 -4.06
C CYS A 38 -23.07 -2.14 -4.75
N PRO A 39 -22.70 -1.03 -4.07
CA PRO A 39 -21.75 -0.07 -4.64
C PRO A 39 -20.29 -0.53 -4.58
N PHE A 40 -20.01 -1.71 -3.99
CA PHE A 40 -18.67 -2.21 -3.71
C PHE A 40 -18.28 -3.41 -4.56
N HIS A 41 -19.23 -4.03 -5.29
CA HIS A 41 -18.97 -5.10 -6.25
C HIS A 41 -20.04 -5.11 -7.34
N ALA A 42 -19.70 -5.67 -8.50
CA ALA A 42 -20.65 -5.81 -9.61
C ALA A 42 -21.61 -6.99 -9.36
N GLU A 43 -22.92 -6.76 -9.49
CA GLU A 43 -23.97 -7.79 -9.33
C GLU A 43 -25.19 -7.49 -10.19
N LYS A 44 -26.00 -8.53 -10.48
CA LYS A 44 -27.22 -8.41 -11.27
C LYS A 44 -28.50 -8.28 -10.43
N GLY A 45 -28.44 -8.64 -9.16
CA GLY A 45 -29.55 -8.60 -8.23
C GLY A 45 -29.17 -7.91 -6.93
N PRO A 46 -30.09 -7.19 -6.26
CA PRO A 46 -29.79 -6.41 -5.08
C PRO A 46 -29.43 -7.30 -3.89
N SER A 47 -28.18 -7.22 -3.42
CA SER A 47 -27.68 -7.90 -2.22
C SER A 47 -27.26 -6.94 -1.11
N PHE A 48 -27.21 -5.64 -1.40
CA PHE A 48 -26.86 -4.61 -0.42
C PHE A 48 -28.11 -4.23 0.38
N THR A 49 -28.05 -4.47 1.69
CA THR A 49 -29.18 -4.22 2.59
C THR A 49 -28.78 -3.19 3.63
N VAL A 50 -29.61 -2.19 3.83
CA VAL A 50 -29.48 -1.15 4.85
C VAL A 50 -30.57 -1.35 5.90
N TYR A 51 -30.20 -1.27 7.15
CA TYR A 51 -31.04 -1.42 8.32
C TYR A 51 -31.24 -0.05 8.98
N PRO A 52 -32.36 0.64 8.73
CA PRO A 52 -32.59 1.99 9.26
C PRO A 52 -32.59 2.03 10.79
N ASP A 53 -33.21 1.03 11.43
CA ASP A 53 -33.35 0.99 12.90
C ASP A 53 -31.99 0.88 13.62
N SER A 54 -31.02 0.16 13.04
CA SER A 54 -29.70 -0.05 13.63
C SER A 54 -28.59 0.80 13.00
N GLN A 55 -28.94 1.62 12.01
CA GLN A 55 -27.98 2.47 11.27
C GLN A 55 -26.77 1.68 10.78
N HIS A 56 -27.04 0.53 10.17
CA HIS A 56 -26.05 -0.44 9.71
C HIS A 56 -26.36 -0.90 8.29
N PHE A 57 -25.34 -1.21 7.50
CA PHE A 57 -25.51 -1.90 6.22
C PHE A 57 -24.79 -3.24 6.19
N HIS A 58 -25.30 -4.16 5.41
CA HIS A 58 -24.64 -5.43 5.10
C HIS A 58 -24.88 -5.81 3.64
N CYS A 59 -23.84 -6.20 2.95
CA CYS A 59 -23.93 -6.76 1.60
C CYS A 59 -23.81 -8.30 1.66
N TYR A 60 -24.85 -9.00 1.30
CA TYR A 60 -24.88 -10.47 1.28
C TYR A 60 -24.11 -11.06 0.08
N GLY A 61 -23.71 -10.25 -0.90
CA GLY A 61 -22.88 -10.68 -2.03
C GLY A 61 -21.38 -10.67 -1.72
N CYS A 62 -20.85 -9.55 -1.21
CA CYS A 62 -19.41 -9.40 -0.94
C CYS A 62 -19.02 -9.38 0.54
N GLY A 63 -19.99 -9.53 1.47
CA GLY A 63 -19.76 -9.57 2.91
C GLY A 63 -19.41 -8.23 3.56
N LYS A 64 -19.31 -7.14 2.81
CA LYS A 64 -19.03 -5.82 3.38
C LYS A 64 -20.16 -5.35 4.25
N SER A 65 -19.82 -4.79 5.41
CA SER A 65 -20.79 -4.30 6.39
C SER A 65 -20.21 -3.15 7.21
N GLY A 66 -21.08 -2.32 7.78
CA GLY A 66 -20.63 -1.19 8.60
C GLY A 66 -21.68 -0.11 8.78
N ASP A 67 -21.22 1.04 9.24
CA ASP A 67 -22.00 2.25 9.51
C ASP A 67 -21.66 3.38 8.52
N VAL A 68 -22.07 4.61 8.83
CA VAL A 68 -21.84 5.81 8.01
C VAL A 68 -20.35 6.06 7.72
N PHE A 69 -19.46 5.80 8.69
CA PHE A 69 -18.03 5.96 8.51
C PHE A 69 -17.49 4.92 7.53
N THR A 70 -17.82 3.65 7.78
CA THR A 70 -17.39 2.54 6.94
C THR A 70 -17.89 2.71 5.51
N PHE A 71 -19.14 3.16 5.31
CA PHE A 71 -19.69 3.40 3.99
C PHE A 71 -18.86 4.44 3.22
N LEU A 72 -18.59 5.60 3.82
CA LEU A 72 -17.78 6.65 3.18
C LEU A 72 -16.34 6.20 2.91
N MET A 73 -15.71 5.54 3.88
CA MET A 73 -14.35 5.02 3.71
C MET A 73 -14.26 4.07 2.52
N GLU A 74 -15.20 3.15 2.39
CA GLU A 74 -15.22 2.15 1.32
C GLU A 74 -15.66 2.73 -0.03
N ARG A 75 -16.59 3.69 -0.04
CA ARG A 75 -17.14 4.28 -1.26
C ARG A 75 -16.20 5.29 -1.90
N GLU A 76 -15.52 6.09 -1.10
CA GLU A 76 -14.67 7.18 -1.58
C GLU A 76 -13.17 6.91 -1.40
N GLY A 77 -12.80 5.80 -0.76
CA GLY A 77 -11.40 5.46 -0.47
C GLY A 77 -10.78 6.35 0.59
N LEU A 78 -11.59 6.88 1.51
CA LEU A 78 -11.16 7.79 2.56
C LEU A 78 -10.54 7.04 3.73
N THR A 79 -9.64 7.71 4.44
CA THR A 79 -9.25 7.31 5.80
C THR A 79 -10.41 7.58 6.78
N PHE A 80 -10.38 6.92 7.94
CA PHE A 80 -11.38 7.19 8.99
C PHE A 80 -11.43 8.68 9.37
N ARG A 81 -10.28 9.34 9.45
CA ARG A 81 -10.20 10.76 9.78
C ARG A 81 -10.89 11.63 8.72
N GLU A 82 -10.59 11.38 7.44
CA GLU A 82 -11.22 12.12 6.33
C GLU A 82 -12.74 11.89 6.28
N ALA A 83 -13.20 10.64 6.50
CA ALA A 83 -14.63 10.33 6.59
C ALA A 83 -15.29 11.00 7.80
N PHE A 84 -14.59 11.03 8.95
CA PHE A 84 -15.07 11.69 10.15
C PHE A 84 -15.20 13.21 9.97
N GLU A 85 -14.16 13.86 9.42
CA GLU A 85 -14.15 15.30 9.13
C GLU A 85 -15.30 15.67 8.18
N ARG A 86 -15.53 14.86 7.13
CA ARG A 86 -16.59 15.09 6.15
C ARG A 86 -18.00 14.92 6.72
N LEU A 87 -18.22 13.91 7.57
CA LEU A 87 -19.51 13.70 8.24
C LEU A 87 -19.77 14.76 9.31
N ALA A 88 -18.74 15.22 10.00
CA ALA A 88 -18.85 16.31 10.95
C ALA A 88 -19.21 17.62 10.25
N GLU A 89 -18.59 17.93 9.11
CA GLU A 89 -18.91 19.09 8.27
C GLU A 89 -20.36 19.03 7.77
N ARG A 90 -20.79 17.87 7.25
CA ARG A 90 -22.18 17.63 6.83
C ARG A 90 -23.18 17.86 7.96
N ALA A 91 -22.84 17.46 9.16
CA ALA A 91 -23.67 17.61 10.37
C ALA A 91 -23.50 18.98 11.05
N ARG A 92 -22.63 19.86 10.55
CA ARG A 92 -22.23 21.14 11.16
C ARG A 92 -21.75 20.99 12.61
N ILE A 93 -21.06 19.89 12.90
CA ILE A 93 -20.45 19.61 14.20
C ILE A 93 -19.01 20.12 14.18
N SER A 94 -18.68 21.06 15.08
CA SER A 94 -17.32 21.55 15.23
C SER A 94 -16.40 20.44 15.77
N LEU A 95 -15.27 20.27 15.11
CA LEU A 95 -14.20 19.37 15.53
C LEU A 95 -13.11 20.08 16.32
N GLU A 96 -13.33 21.36 16.74
CA GLU A 96 -12.40 22.08 17.59
C GLU A 96 -12.11 21.30 18.87
N GLY A 97 -10.85 21.02 19.13
CA GLY A 97 -10.39 20.27 20.30
C GLY A 97 -10.69 18.75 20.27
N VAL A 98 -11.34 18.22 19.22
CA VAL A 98 -11.56 16.76 19.08
C VAL A 98 -10.27 16.05 18.70
N PHE A 99 -9.53 16.65 17.77
CA PHE A 99 -8.19 16.21 17.40
C PHE A 99 -7.08 16.96 18.16
N GLN A 100 -7.45 17.87 19.09
CA GLN A 100 -6.54 18.62 19.96
C GLN A 100 -6.13 17.84 21.23
N ARG A 101 -6.53 16.56 21.37
CA ARG A 101 -5.81 15.66 22.27
C ARG A 101 -4.50 15.26 21.62
N GLY A 102 -3.60 16.20 21.70
CA GLY A 102 -2.25 16.00 21.31
C GLY A 102 -1.51 17.28 21.01
N ASN A 103 -1.75 18.38 21.79
CA ASN A 103 -0.66 19.21 22.26
C ASN A 103 -0.19 18.81 23.68
N GLN A 104 -0.60 17.67 24.18
CA GLN A 104 0.41 16.75 24.72
C GLN A 104 0.99 16.09 23.48
N GLU A 105 2.24 16.33 23.21
CA GLU A 105 3.17 15.37 22.66
C GLU A 105 3.05 14.05 23.48
N VAL A 106 2.00 13.27 23.27
CA VAL A 106 2.19 11.86 23.06
C VAL A 106 3.02 11.89 21.79
N ALA A 107 4.33 11.77 21.97
CA ALA A 107 5.28 11.64 20.90
C ALA A 107 4.62 10.69 19.90
N ARG A 108 4.06 11.26 18.82
CA ARG A 108 3.77 10.47 17.62
C ARG A 108 5.12 9.90 17.33
N GLY A 109 5.25 8.61 17.57
CA GLY A 109 6.44 7.92 17.12
C GLY A 109 6.63 8.41 15.69
N PRO A 110 7.84 8.69 15.26
CA PRO A 110 8.09 9.30 13.97
C PRO A 110 7.23 8.58 12.93
N ASP A 111 6.61 9.35 12.01
CA ASP A 111 5.75 8.81 10.97
C ASP A 111 6.43 7.59 10.35
N PRO A 112 5.81 6.40 10.31
CA PRO A 112 6.42 5.21 9.73
C PRO A 112 6.98 5.46 8.33
N HIS A 113 6.33 6.32 7.54
CA HIS A 113 6.79 6.68 6.21
C HIS A 113 8.07 7.53 6.21
N GLU A 114 8.24 8.39 7.22
CA GLU A 114 9.50 9.15 7.40
C GLU A 114 10.62 8.20 7.82
N VAL A 115 10.36 7.27 8.72
CA VAL A 115 11.32 6.24 9.13
C VAL A 115 11.76 5.39 7.93
N LEU A 116 10.80 4.89 7.14
CA LEU A 116 11.10 4.10 5.95
C LEU A 116 11.83 4.93 4.87
N SER A 117 11.57 6.23 4.80
CA SER A 117 12.31 7.14 3.91
C SER A 117 13.77 7.31 4.33
N GLU A 118 14.05 7.41 5.64
CA GLU A 118 15.42 7.40 6.17
C GLU A 118 16.14 6.06 5.87
N VAL A 119 15.44 4.94 6.02
CA VAL A 119 15.97 3.62 5.67
C VAL A 119 16.24 3.51 4.16
N ARG A 120 15.35 4.03 3.31
CA ARG A 120 15.58 4.13 1.86
C ARG A 120 16.86 4.90 1.54
N ALA A 121 17.04 6.06 2.19
CA ALA A 121 18.23 6.87 2.00
C ALA A 121 19.52 6.14 2.43
N PHE A 122 19.45 5.39 3.55
CA PHE A 122 20.54 4.54 4.01
C PHE A 122 20.90 3.45 2.98
N PHE A 123 19.91 2.70 2.48
CA PHE A 123 20.16 1.68 1.47
C PHE A 123 20.71 2.26 0.17
N HIS A 124 20.18 3.42 -0.26
CA HIS A 124 20.67 4.10 -1.46
C HIS A 124 22.12 4.56 -1.30
N ALA A 125 22.47 5.15 -0.17
CA ALA A 125 23.85 5.55 0.13
C ALA A 125 24.80 4.35 0.16
N SER A 126 24.33 3.20 0.62
CA SER A 126 25.13 1.97 0.71
C SER A 126 25.60 1.42 -0.64
N LEU A 127 24.92 1.75 -1.76
CA LEU A 127 25.41 1.40 -3.10
C LEU A 127 26.77 2.06 -3.45
N ARG A 128 27.09 3.19 -2.81
CA ARG A 128 28.32 3.95 -3.05
C ARG A 128 29.47 3.54 -2.14
N THR A 129 29.23 2.58 -1.25
CA THR A 129 30.26 2.03 -0.36
C THR A 129 30.99 0.87 -1.04
N PRO A 130 32.18 0.49 -0.58
CA PRO A 130 32.87 -0.71 -1.08
C PRO A 130 32.03 -1.98 -0.98
N GLU A 131 31.24 -2.15 0.09
CA GLU A 131 30.33 -3.28 0.26
C GLU A 131 29.18 -3.30 -0.78
N GLY A 132 28.75 -2.12 -1.25
CA GLY A 132 27.68 -1.99 -2.25
C GLY A 132 28.15 -2.14 -3.69
N SER A 133 29.45 -2.23 -3.96
CA SER A 133 30.00 -2.24 -5.32
C SER A 133 29.47 -3.39 -6.18
N ALA A 134 29.35 -4.59 -5.61
CA ALA A 134 28.78 -5.76 -6.31
C ALA A 134 27.29 -5.55 -6.66
N ALA A 135 26.53 -4.89 -5.78
CA ALA A 135 25.13 -4.56 -6.03
C ALA A 135 24.99 -3.49 -7.12
N ALA A 136 25.83 -2.47 -7.10
CA ALA A 136 25.88 -1.44 -8.14
C ALA A 136 26.27 -2.03 -9.51
N GLY A 137 27.28 -2.91 -9.55
CA GLY A 137 27.65 -3.66 -10.75
C GLY A 137 26.51 -4.52 -11.29
N TYR A 138 25.84 -5.27 -10.43
CA TYR A 138 24.66 -6.05 -10.81
C TYR A 138 23.54 -5.19 -11.43
N LEU A 139 23.27 -4.02 -10.87
CA LEU A 139 22.27 -3.11 -11.43
C LEU A 139 22.71 -2.55 -12.79
N ALA A 140 24.00 -2.23 -12.95
CA ALA A 140 24.57 -1.77 -14.22
C ALA A 140 24.48 -2.85 -15.31
N ASP A 141 24.86 -4.09 -14.99
CA ASP A 141 24.79 -5.24 -15.91
C ASP A 141 23.33 -5.54 -16.36
N ARG A 142 22.35 -5.14 -15.55
CA ARG A 142 20.92 -5.21 -15.87
C ARG A 142 20.40 -4.01 -16.65
N GLY A 143 21.26 -3.05 -17.03
CA GLY A 143 20.84 -1.83 -17.71
C GLY A 143 20.11 -0.83 -16.82
N LEU A 144 20.23 -0.96 -15.50
CA LEU A 144 19.51 -0.13 -14.52
C LEU A 144 20.39 0.97 -13.89
N ALA A 145 21.57 1.23 -14.43
CA ALA A 145 22.49 2.24 -13.89
C ALA A 145 21.82 3.62 -13.75
N GLU A 146 21.14 4.08 -14.80
CA GLU A 146 20.46 5.38 -14.82
C GLU A 146 19.23 5.43 -13.89
N ALA A 147 18.68 4.28 -13.52
CA ALA A 147 17.55 4.18 -12.59
C ALA A 147 17.96 4.27 -11.11
N MET A 148 19.24 4.04 -10.78
CA MET A 148 19.67 3.95 -9.37
C MET A 148 19.25 5.17 -8.56
N LEU A 149 19.47 6.37 -9.06
CA LEU A 149 19.11 7.62 -8.37
C LEU A 149 17.60 7.90 -8.45
N PRO A 150 16.95 7.96 -9.62
CA PRO A 150 15.53 8.30 -9.71
C PRO A 150 14.63 7.33 -8.96
N TRP A 151 14.97 6.04 -8.92
CA TRP A 151 14.20 5.01 -8.20
C TRP A 151 14.70 4.78 -6.78
N SER A 152 15.74 5.51 -6.35
CA SER A 152 16.38 5.32 -5.04
C SER A 152 16.72 3.85 -4.77
N LEU A 153 17.20 3.14 -5.82
CA LEU A 153 17.65 1.77 -5.66
C LEU A 153 18.78 1.71 -4.64
N GLY A 154 18.85 0.64 -3.88
CA GLY A 154 19.75 0.56 -2.76
C GLY A 154 20.42 -0.79 -2.59
N TYR A 155 21.24 -0.88 -1.57
CA TYR A 155 21.83 -2.12 -1.08
C TYR A 155 21.70 -2.18 0.43
N HIS A 156 21.26 -3.30 0.94
CA HIS A 156 21.30 -3.55 2.38
C HIS A 156 22.61 -4.26 2.72
N PRO A 157 23.54 -3.60 3.42
CA PRO A 157 24.82 -4.20 3.78
C PRO A 157 24.70 -5.45 4.66
N ALA A 158 25.79 -5.88 5.28
CA ALA A 158 25.79 -7.04 6.18
C ALA A 158 24.87 -6.88 7.38
N GLN A 159 24.55 -8.00 8.03
CA GLN A 159 23.73 -8.04 9.26
C GLN A 159 24.26 -7.06 10.32
N GLY A 160 23.36 -6.37 11.00
CA GLY A 160 23.65 -5.38 12.03
C GLY A 160 23.85 -3.95 11.52
N SER A 161 24.01 -3.75 10.21
CA SER A 161 24.24 -2.42 9.61
C SER A 161 23.02 -1.50 9.73
N LEU A 162 21.83 -2.02 9.47
CA LEU A 162 20.58 -1.28 9.64
C LEU A 162 20.29 -0.98 11.11
N ALA A 163 20.51 -1.94 12.01
CA ALA A 163 20.33 -1.74 13.44
C ALA A 163 21.28 -0.65 13.99
N ALA A 164 22.55 -0.66 13.57
CA ALA A 164 23.52 0.37 13.92
C ALA A 164 23.13 1.76 13.35
N PHE A 165 22.67 1.82 12.10
CA PHE A 165 22.17 3.04 11.50
C PHE A 165 20.95 3.58 12.26
N ALA A 166 19.97 2.71 12.55
CA ALA A 166 18.77 3.07 13.27
C ALA A 166 19.05 3.60 14.68
N ALA A 167 19.98 2.94 15.40
CA ALA A 167 20.41 3.41 16.73
C ALA A 167 21.04 4.82 16.67
N ARG A 168 21.93 5.06 15.69
CA ARG A 168 22.57 6.37 15.50
C ARG A 168 21.57 7.47 15.16
N LYS A 169 20.57 7.15 14.32
CA LYS A 169 19.51 8.07 13.89
C LYS A 169 18.34 8.14 14.87
N LYS A 170 18.37 7.35 15.93
CA LYS A 170 17.27 7.22 16.91
C LYS A 170 15.93 6.85 16.26
N LEU A 171 15.97 6.02 15.21
CA LEU A 171 14.76 5.54 14.58
C LEU A 171 14.03 4.56 15.49
N PRO A 172 12.69 4.60 15.56
CA PRO A 172 11.92 3.71 16.41
C PRO A 172 12.02 2.27 15.92
N ARG A 173 12.49 1.41 16.78
CA ARG A 173 12.64 -0.02 16.53
C ARG A 173 11.30 -0.70 16.19
N THR A 174 10.22 -0.23 16.79
CA THR A 174 8.86 -0.73 16.53
C THR A 174 8.48 -0.63 15.06
N VAL A 175 8.75 0.50 14.41
CA VAL A 175 8.48 0.67 12.97
C VAL A 175 9.33 -0.28 12.12
N LEU A 176 10.59 -0.50 12.48
CA LEU A 176 11.47 -1.46 11.76
C LEU A 176 11.00 -2.91 11.93
N GLU A 177 10.44 -3.25 13.07
CA GLU A 177 9.88 -4.58 13.34
C GLU A 177 8.53 -4.76 12.63
N GLU A 178 7.63 -3.79 12.70
CA GLU A 178 6.34 -3.81 12.02
C GLU A 178 6.49 -3.84 10.49
N SER A 179 7.47 -3.13 9.93
CA SER A 179 7.79 -3.17 8.51
C SER A 179 8.49 -4.46 8.06
N GLY A 180 8.86 -5.32 9.02
CA GLY A 180 9.60 -6.55 8.78
C GLY A 180 11.06 -6.34 8.35
N LEU A 181 11.60 -5.14 8.48
CA LEU A 181 13.02 -4.86 8.26
C LEU A 181 13.90 -5.55 9.33
N LEU A 182 13.38 -5.59 10.56
CA LEU A 182 13.95 -6.36 11.67
C LEU A 182 12.95 -7.43 12.14
N ARG A 183 13.44 -8.64 12.36
CA ARG A 183 12.65 -9.73 12.95
C ARG A 183 13.53 -10.56 13.88
N ASN A 184 13.18 -10.61 15.17
CA ASN A 184 13.96 -11.35 16.18
C ASN A 184 15.46 -10.99 16.15
N GLY A 185 15.78 -9.71 16.01
CA GLY A 185 17.15 -9.21 15.90
C GLY A 185 17.88 -9.47 14.60
N ARG A 186 17.22 -10.09 13.60
CA ARG A 186 17.77 -10.33 12.26
C ARG A 186 17.21 -9.34 11.26
N GLU A 187 18.05 -8.87 10.37
CA GLU A 187 17.71 -7.99 9.26
C GLU A 187 17.30 -8.84 8.05
N LEU A 188 16.03 -8.70 7.62
CA LEU A 188 15.43 -9.54 6.58
C LEU A 188 16.16 -9.44 5.23
N PHE A 189 16.66 -8.26 4.92
CA PHE A 189 17.17 -7.92 3.58
C PHE A 189 18.70 -7.85 3.51
N ALA A 190 19.44 -8.22 4.56
CA ALA A 190 20.90 -8.15 4.56
C ALA A 190 21.52 -8.86 3.35
N GLY A 191 22.45 -8.17 2.66
CA GLY A 191 23.12 -8.67 1.45
C GLY A 191 22.27 -8.59 0.17
N ARG A 192 21.19 -7.81 0.14
CA ARG A 192 20.27 -7.71 -1.02
C ARG A 192 20.31 -6.34 -1.69
N VAL A 193 20.09 -6.33 -3.00
CA VAL A 193 19.69 -5.14 -3.74
C VAL A 193 18.29 -4.75 -3.34
N MET A 194 18.06 -3.46 -3.06
CA MET A 194 16.82 -2.95 -2.47
C MET A 194 16.02 -2.13 -3.47
N PHE A 195 14.73 -2.43 -3.55
CA PHE A 195 13.74 -1.73 -4.35
C PHE A 195 12.71 -1.11 -3.41
N PRO A 196 12.71 0.22 -3.22
CA PRO A 196 11.69 0.87 -2.40
C PRO A 196 10.31 0.70 -3.03
N ILE A 197 9.33 0.31 -2.22
CA ILE A 197 7.93 0.21 -2.64
C ILE A 197 7.22 1.47 -2.15
N GLU A 198 6.65 2.21 -3.10
CA GLU A 198 5.94 3.46 -2.83
C GLU A 198 4.42 3.26 -2.98
N ASP A 199 3.64 3.95 -2.16
CA ASP A 199 2.20 4.06 -2.33
C ASP A 199 1.84 5.06 -3.45
N GLU A 200 0.56 5.28 -3.71
CA GLU A 200 0.07 6.21 -4.74
C GLU A 200 0.44 7.68 -4.50
N ARG A 201 0.88 8.01 -3.29
CA ARG A 201 1.34 9.36 -2.89
C ARG A 201 2.86 9.49 -2.95
N GLY A 202 3.59 8.42 -3.29
CA GLY A 202 5.05 8.38 -3.33
C GLY A 202 5.71 8.18 -1.96
N ARG A 203 4.95 7.78 -0.95
CA ARG A 203 5.49 7.49 0.38
C ARG A 203 6.00 6.05 0.39
N VAL A 204 7.17 5.83 0.98
CA VAL A 204 7.72 4.49 1.13
C VAL A 204 6.85 3.71 2.13
N VAL A 205 6.36 2.54 1.71
CA VAL A 205 5.53 1.65 2.51
C VAL A 205 6.21 0.30 2.80
N GLY A 206 7.25 -0.04 2.06
CA GLY A 206 8.00 -1.29 2.21
C GLY A 206 9.14 -1.38 1.21
N PHE A 207 9.71 -2.57 1.12
CA PHE A 207 10.84 -2.84 0.25
C PHE A 207 10.71 -4.21 -0.41
N GLY A 208 11.22 -4.33 -1.65
CA GLY A 208 11.61 -5.57 -2.27
C GLY A 208 13.12 -5.76 -2.15
N GLY A 209 13.57 -6.98 -1.98
CA GLY A 209 15.00 -7.30 -1.88
C GLY A 209 15.39 -8.44 -2.80
N ARG A 210 16.32 -8.22 -3.72
CA ARG A 210 16.88 -9.22 -4.64
C ARG A 210 18.23 -9.70 -4.13
N ILE A 211 18.39 -11.00 -3.93
CA ILE A 211 19.71 -11.57 -3.58
C ILE A 211 20.68 -11.44 -4.77
N LEU A 212 21.94 -11.13 -4.49
CA LEU A 212 22.96 -11.08 -5.52
C LEU A 212 23.25 -12.48 -6.08
N PRO A 213 23.55 -12.60 -7.39
CA PRO A 213 23.97 -13.86 -7.98
C PRO A 213 25.17 -14.46 -7.23
N GLY A 214 25.14 -15.77 -7.00
CA GLY A 214 26.16 -16.48 -6.23
C GLY A 214 25.97 -16.44 -4.71
N MET A 215 25.04 -15.60 -4.18
CA MET A 215 24.69 -15.62 -2.76
C MET A 215 23.40 -16.42 -2.49
N ASP A 216 22.77 -16.96 -3.53
CA ASP A 216 21.59 -17.85 -3.50
C ASP A 216 21.93 -19.33 -3.40
N THR A 217 23.14 -19.66 -2.94
CA THR A 217 23.60 -21.02 -2.70
C THR A 217 22.96 -21.61 -1.43
N PRO A 218 22.72 -22.93 -1.40
CA PRO A 218 22.24 -23.60 -0.19
C PRO A 218 23.15 -23.33 1.00
N ARG A 219 22.58 -23.00 2.15
CA ARG A 219 23.30 -22.92 3.41
C ARG A 219 23.63 -24.30 3.94
N ALA A 220 24.47 -24.39 4.98
CA ALA A 220 24.86 -25.66 5.62
C ALA A 220 23.64 -26.44 6.16
N ASP A 221 22.52 -25.78 6.48
CA ASP A 221 21.24 -26.35 6.90
C ASP A 221 20.34 -26.78 5.73
N GLY A 222 20.81 -26.66 4.48
CA GLY A 222 20.06 -26.97 3.27
C GLY A 222 19.08 -25.86 2.82
N PHE A 223 18.95 -24.77 3.57
CA PHE A 223 18.07 -23.67 3.20
C PHE A 223 18.62 -22.88 1.99
N VAL A 224 17.80 -22.76 0.94
CA VAL A 224 18.11 -21.92 -0.23
C VAL A 224 17.43 -20.57 -0.06
N PRO A 225 18.18 -19.47 0.04
CA PRO A 225 17.59 -18.15 0.16
C PRO A 225 16.74 -17.80 -1.07
N PRO A 226 15.49 -17.32 -0.92
CA PRO A 226 14.66 -16.96 -2.06
C PRO A 226 15.28 -15.82 -2.85
N LYS A 227 15.14 -15.90 -4.17
CA LYS A 227 15.67 -14.92 -5.13
C LYS A 227 15.16 -13.52 -4.84
N TYR A 228 13.86 -13.37 -4.59
CA TYR A 228 13.20 -12.13 -4.16
C TYR A 228 12.51 -12.31 -2.82
N VAL A 229 12.54 -11.26 -2.02
CA VAL A 229 11.81 -11.15 -0.74
C VAL A 229 11.15 -9.77 -0.72
N ASN A 230 9.89 -9.70 -0.29
CA ASN A 230 9.19 -8.45 -0.05
C ASN A 230 8.96 -8.24 1.44
N SER A 231 8.83 -6.98 1.86
CA SER A 231 8.31 -6.66 3.19
C SER A 231 7.03 -7.45 3.48
N PRO A 232 6.83 -7.95 4.70
CA PRO A 232 5.57 -8.58 5.09
C PRO A 232 4.42 -7.55 5.09
N GLU A 233 3.19 -8.05 5.20
CA GLU A 233 2.02 -7.20 5.48
C GLU A 233 2.24 -6.44 6.80
N SER A 234 1.84 -5.18 6.83
CA SER A 234 1.98 -4.32 8.01
C SER A 234 0.83 -3.32 8.07
N PRO A 235 0.65 -2.55 9.16
CA PRO A 235 -0.39 -1.53 9.25
C PRO A 235 -0.36 -0.48 8.13
N PHE A 236 0.82 -0.26 7.52
CA PHE A 236 1.05 0.72 6.45
C PHE A 236 1.37 0.09 5.08
N PHE A 237 1.47 -1.24 4.98
CA PHE A 237 1.76 -1.94 3.73
C PHE A 237 0.88 -3.16 3.51
N ASN A 238 0.10 -3.15 2.42
CA ASN A 238 -0.70 -4.29 1.97
C ASN A 238 -0.39 -4.58 0.50
N LYS A 239 0.24 -5.73 0.23
CA LYS A 239 0.66 -6.17 -1.12
C LYS A 239 -0.49 -6.24 -2.12
N ARG A 240 -1.71 -6.56 -1.64
CA ARG A 240 -2.90 -6.66 -2.47
C ARG A 240 -3.49 -5.30 -2.87
N LYS A 241 -2.96 -4.21 -2.31
CA LYS A 241 -3.45 -2.84 -2.52
C LYS A 241 -2.40 -1.91 -3.12
N VAL A 242 -1.18 -2.37 -3.33
CA VAL A 242 -0.06 -1.57 -3.85
C VAL A 242 0.46 -2.17 -5.14
N LEU A 243 0.68 -1.31 -6.15
CA LEU A 243 1.39 -1.65 -7.39
C LEU A 243 2.72 -0.90 -7.39
N PHE A 244 3.79 -1.65 -7.62
CA PHE A 244 5.11 -1.04 -7.82
C PHE A 244 5.11 -0.17 -9.08
N GLY A 245 5.65 1.03 -8.98
CA GLY A 245 5.72 1.98 -10.10
C GLY A 245 4.45 2.82 -10.34
N LEU A 246 3.32 2.55 -9.66
CA LEU A 246 2.06 3.28 -9.91
C LEU A 246 2.17 4.79 -9.64
N HIS A 247 2.86 5.20 -8.57
CA HIS A 247 3.10 6.62 -8.28
C HIS A 247 3.81 7.31 -9.45
N ARG A 248 4.81 6.66 -10.03
CA ARG A 248 5.60 7.18 -11.15
C ARG A 248 4.79 7.23 -12.45
N ALA A 249 4.02 6.18 -12.74
CA ALA A 249 3.10 6.17 -13.88
C ALA A 249 2.07 7.31 -13.79
N LYS A 250 1.57 7.59 -12.59
CA LYS A 250 0.72 8.74 -12.29
C LYS A 250 1.38 10.08 -12.57
N LEU A 251 2.60 10.29 -12.04
CA LEU A 251 3.35 11.53 -12.26
C LEU A 251 3.65 11.79 -13.73
N ALA A 252 3.89 10.72 -14.48
CA ALA A 252 4.10 10.77 -15.93
C ALA A 252 2.82 11.03 -16.74
N GLY A 253 1.64 11.05 -16.10
CA GLY A 253 0.36 11.21 -16.79
C GLY A 253 -0.01 10.04 -17.69
N SER A 254 0.55 8.83 -17.43
CA SER A 254 0.31 7.65 -18.25
C SER A 254 -1.15 7.21 -18.18
N ARG A 255 -1.81 7.15 -19.35
CA ARG A 255 -3.21 6.73 -19.48
C ARG A 255 -3.37 5.26 -19.83
N ARG A 256 -2.33 4.64 -20.39
CA ARG A 256 -2.27 3.21 -20.66
C ARG A 256 -1.35 2.56 -19.65
N ILE A 257 -1.88 1.59 -18.90
CA ILE A 257 -1.13 0.88 -17.85
C ILE A 257 -0.80 -0.52 -18.34
N VAL A 258 0.46 -0.93 -18.15
CA VAL A 258 0.92 -2.30 -18.39
C VAL A 258 1.35 -2.91 -17.08
N VAL A 259 0.70 -3.99 -16.69
CA VAL A 259 1.02 -4.75 -15.47
C VAL A 259 2.01 -5.85 -15.83
N MET A 260 3.14 -5.83 -15.15
CA MET A 260 4.25 -6.77 -15.28
C MET A 260 4.45 -7.54 -13.97
N GLU A 261 5.35 -8.52 -13.95
CA GLU A 261 5.63 -9.34 -12.76
C GLU A 261 6.77 -8.77 -11.90
N GLY A 262 7.80 -8.20 -12.52
CA GLY A 262 9.08 -7.90 -11.87
C GLY A 262 9.36 -6.40 -11.67
N TYR A 263 10.11 -6.10 -10.62
CA TYR A 263 10.64 -4.75 -10.35
C TYR A 263 11.52 -4.24 -11.49
N THR A 264 12.42 -5.10 -11.96
CA THR A 264 13.40 -4.77 -13.01
C THR A 264 12.74 -4.46 -14.34
N ASP A 265 11.67 -5.19 -14.67
CA ASP A 265 10.94 -5.03 -15.93
C ASP A 265 10.20 -3.69 -15.97
N VAL A 266 9.56 -3.32 -14.86
CA VAL A 266 8.94 -2.00 -14.69
C VAL A 266 9.98 -0.90 -14.85
N ILE A 267 11.10 -0.99 -14.13
CA ILE A 267 12.14 0.04 -14.17
C ILE A 267 12.75 0.16 -15.57
N ALA A 268 13.06 -0.97 -16.22
CA ALA A 268 13.59 -0.98 -17.58
C ALA A 268 12.59 -0.38 -18.59
N SER A 269 11.30 -0.67 -18.44
CA SER A 269 10.25 -0.08 -19.27
C SER A 269 10.19 1.44 -19.10
N HIS A 270 10.28 1.95 -17.88
CA HIS A 270 10.32 3.39 -17.63
C HIS A 270 11.56 4.06 -18.24
N LEU A 271 12.74 3.43 -18.15
CA LEU A 271 13.96 3.89 -18.80
C LEU A 271 13.84 3.92 -20.32
N ALA A 272 13.12 2.95 -20.91
CA ALA A 272 12.84 2.90 -22.33
C ALA A 272 11.73 3.89 -22.77
N GLY A 273 11.25 4.75 -21.88
CA GLY A 273 10.22 5.77 -22.15
C GLY A 273 8.79 5.28 -21.98
N PHE A 274 8.57 4.00 -21.66
CA PHE A 274 7.24 3.46 -21.40
C PHE A 274 6.89 3.58 -19.90
N GLN A 275 6.40 4.76 -19.52
CA GLN A 275 6.18 5.15 -18.13
C GLN A 275 4.87 4.63 -17.51
N GLY A 276 4.04 3.88 -18.26
CA GLY A 276 2.83 3.23 -17.78
C GLY A 276 3.04 1.84 -17.20
N ALA A 277 4.28 1.36 -17.11
CA ALA A 277 4.59 0.05 -16.55
C ALA A 277 4.44 0.05 -15.01
N VAL A 278 3.78 -1.00 -14.48
CA VAL A 278 3.61 -1.25 -13.05
C VAL A 278 3.76 -2.74 -12.77
N ALA A 279 4.03 -3.15 -11.53
CA ALA A 279 4.06 -4.58 -11.19
C ALA A 279 3.25 -4.90 -9.93
N THR A 280 2.73 -6.14 -9.91
CA THR A 280 2.22 -6.75 -8.68
C THR A 280 3.40 -7.19 -7.79
N LEU A 281 3.13 -7.36 -6.50
CA LEU A 281 4.17 -7.68 -5.52
C LEU A 281 4.20 -9.18 -5.17
N GLY A 282 4.11 -10.03 -6.20
CA GLY A 282 4.03 -11.48 -6.02
C GLY A 282 2.69 -11.93 -5.45
N THR A 283 1.61 -11.21 -5.78
CA THR A 283 0.23 -11.55 -5.43
C THR A 283 -0.63 -11.58 -6.68
N ALA A 284 -1.76 -12.32 -6.61
CA ALA A 284 -2.77 -12.30 -7.67
C ALA A 284 -3.26 -10.86 -7.93
N PHE A 285 -3.63 -10.59 -9.17
CA PHE A 285 -4.20 -9.32 -9.58
C PHE A 285 -5.61 -9.16 -9.01
N THR A 286 -5.78 -8.31 -8.02
CA THR A 286 -7.02 -8.18 -7.24
C THR A 286 -7.97 -7.14 -7.83
N ALA A 287 -9.27 -7.26 -7.57
CA ALA A 287 -10.27 -6.25 -7.94
C ALA A 287 -9.94 -4.84 -7.39
N VAL A 288 -9.27 -4.75 -6.24
CA VAL A 288 -8.80 -3.47 -5.69
C VAL A 288 -7.71 -2.84 -6.56
N LEU A 289 -6.79 -3.65 -7.10
CA LEU A 289 -5.75 -3.17 -8.01
C LEU A 289 -6.35 -2.76 -9.36
N VAL A 290 -7.34 -3.51 -9.87
CA VAL A 290 -8.10 -3.14 -11.07
C VAL A 290 -8.75 -1.76 -10.90
N ALA A 291 -9.53 -1.57 -9.83
CA ALA A 291 -10.19 -0.29 -9.56
C ALA A 291 -9.20 0.90 -9.42
N LYS A 292 -8.00 0.64 -8.88
CA LYS A 292 -6.94 1.65 -8.85
C LYS A 292 -6.42 2.00 -10.24
N ILE A 293 -6.21 1.00 -11.08
CA ILE A 293 -5.73 1.21 -12.45
C ILE A 293 -6.78 1.94 -13.29
N GLU A 294 -8.05 1.54 -13.21
CA GLU A 294 -9.17 2.21 -13.90
C GLU A 294 -9.26 3.69 -13.55
N ARG A 295 -8.93 4.05 -12.32
CA ARG A 295 -8.91 5.45 -11.88
C ARG A 295 -7.84 6.29 -12.58
N TYR A 296 -6.72 5.68 -12.99
CA TYR A 296 -5.56 6.38 -13.58
C TYR A 296 -5.33 6.01 -15.04
N GLY A 297 -5.60 4.76 -15.43
CA GLY A 297 -5.39 4.23 -16.76
C GLY A 297 -6.67 4.26 -17.61
N THR A 298 -7.01 5.41 -18.17
CA THR A 298 -8.29 5.61 -18.90
C THR A 298 -8.27 5.09 -20.33
N GLU A 299 -7.09 4.76 -20.90
CA GLU A 299 -6.93 4.33 -22.29
C GLU A 299 -6.68 2.82 -22.46
N GLY A 300 -6.64 2.08 -21.37
CA GLY A 300 -6.55 0.63 -21.39
C GLY A 300 -5.54 0.04 -20.40
N LEU A 301 -5.77 -1.24 -20.13
CA LEU A 301 -4.95 -2.09 -19.29
C LEU A 301 -4.40 -3.23 -20.14
N VAL A 302 -3.10 -3.47 -20.05
CA VAL A 302 -2.42 -4.62 -20.67
C VAL A 302 -1.78 -5.45 -19.56
N LEU A 303 -1.98 -6.76 -19.57
CA LEU A 303 -1.29 -7.70 -18.71
C LEU A 303 -0.13 -8.30 -19.50
N LEU A 304 1.09 -8.09 -19.05
CA LEU A 304 2.31 -8.61 -19.65
C LEU A 304 3.04 -9.47 -18.62
N PHE A 305 2.69 -10.74 -18.57
CA PHE A 305 3.25 -11.72 -17.66
C PHE A 305 4.20 -12.67 -18.39
N ASP A 306 5.16 -13.26 -17.67
CA ASP A 306 6.09 -14.22 -18.20
C ASP A 306 5.36 -15.42 -18.82
N GLY A 307 5.94 -16.04 -19.85
CA GLY A 307 5.35 -17.19 -20.55
C GLY A 307 5.44 -18.51 -19.80
N ASP A 308 5.80 -18.47 -18.52
CA ASP A 308 5.91 -19.65 -17.66
C ASP A 308 4.57 -20.06 -17.02
N ARG A 309 4.58 -21.16 -16.23
CA ARG A 309 3.40 -21.66 -15.54
C ARG A 309 2.80 -20.67 -14.54
N ALA A 310 3.63 -19.85 -13.90
CA ALA A 310 3.19 -18.88 -12.89
C ALA A 310 2.50 -17.69 -13.57
N GLY A 311 3.04 -17.17 -14.66
CA GLY A 311 2.43 -16.11 -15.45
C GLY A 311 1.12 -16.52 -16.12
N ALA A 312 0.98 -17.82 -16.52
CA ALA A 312 -0.27 -18.35 -17.04
C ALA A 312 -1.39 -18.36 -15.97
N GLN A 313 -1.06 -18.72 -14.71
CA GLN A 313 -2.02 -18.71 -13.60
C GLN A 313 -2.40 -17.30 -13.13
N GLY A 314 -1.59 -16.29 -13.40
CA GLY A 314 -1.89 -14.89 -13.09
C GLY A 314 -2.89 -14.23 -14.05
N ARG A 315 -3.24 -14.88 -15.16
CA ARG A 315 -4.19 -14.38 -16.18
C ARG A 315 -5.65 -14.76 -15.91
N ASP A 316 -5.86 -15.85 -15.18
CA ASP A 316 -7.16 -16.39 -14.78
C ASP A 316 -7.60 -15.80 -13.41
#